data_4c3d70786fe18d60f31affe9b5e77c55
#
_entry.id   4c3d70786fe18d60f31affe9b5e77c55
#
_cell.length_a   1.000
_cell.length_b   1.000
_cell.length_c   1.000
_cell.angle_alpha   90.00
_cell.angle_beta   90.00
_cell.angle_gamma   90.00
#
_symmetry.space_group_name_H-M   'P 1'
#
loop_
_entity.id
_entity.type
_entity.pdbx_description
1 polymer ?
#
loop_
_entity_poly.entity_id
_entity_poly.type
_entity_poly.pdbx_seq_one_letter_code
_entity_poly.pdbx_strand_id
1 'polypeptide(L)'
;MVRVGLIGFGLAGQAFHAPVIRGVPGMELACILERRGTLAREKYPEVRVARTLEELLADKEIQLCVVATPNDSHFEYAQACLLAGRDVVVDKPFAPTLAESEKLVRLAEERGRLITVYQDRRWDGDFATIKKIVASGKLGTVVEYECRFDRFRLEAKANAWRERADQPGAGVLFDLGPHVIDQALVLFGEPRAITASAFCQRETSQVDDAFDVCMEYTNSGSRLRAMGRARIIAYAPGPHFLIHGTKGSFAKYGMDPQEARLRAENCPDGLDWGADWGVEAEELWGTLSLVGEPSVRIKTERGDYRGFYANVRDAIEKKAALDVTSEQALRTMRAVMLAHKSSRERRTVEWGEAVE
;
A
#
# COMPACT_ATOMS: atom_id res chain seq x y z
N MET A 1 -0.87 -25.84 -4.62
CA MET A 1 -1.36 -24.69 -5.43
C MET A 1 -2.47 -24.01 -4.66
N VAL A 2 -2.33 -22.72 -4.39
CA VAL A 2 -3.31 -21.93 -3.62
C VAL A 2 -4.38 -21.39 -4.56
N ARG A 3 -5.64 -21.79 -4.34
CA ARG A 3 -6.80 -21.33 -5.10
C ARG A 3 -7.37 -20.05 -4.51
N VAL A 4 -7.50 -19.02 -5.34
CA VAL A 4 -7.84 -17.65 -4.94
C VAL A 4 -9.22 -17.24 -5.44
N GLY A 5 -10.04 -16.70 -4.53
CA GLY A 5 -11.26 -15.99 -4.84
C GLY A 5 -11.05 -14.47 -4.72
N LEU A 6 -11.19 -13.72 -5.82
CA LEU A 6 -11.06 -12.28 -5.86
C LEU A 6 -12.43 -11.62 -5.71
N ILE A 7 -12.62 -10.81 -4.68
CA ILE A 7 -13.86 -10.12 -4.35
C ILE A 7 -13.75 -8.66 -4.80
N GLY A 8 -14.47 -8.32 -5.86
CA GLY A 8 -14.41 -7.00 -6.51
C GLY A 8 -13.51 -6.99 -7.75
N PHE A 9 -14.06 -6.51 -8.87
CA PHE A 9 -13.37 -6.42 -10.14
C PHE A 9 -13.37 -4.98 -10.69
N GLY A 10 -13.24 -4.01 -9.77
CA GLY A 10 -12.96 -2.61 -10.08
C GLY A 10 -11.50 -2.40 -10.50
N LEU A 11 -11.01 -1.14 -10.49
CA LEU A 11 -9.63 -0.82 -10.89
C LEU A 11 -8.59 -1.65 -10.14
N ALA A 12 -8.73 -1.78 -8.81
CA ALA A 12 -7.76 -2.54 -8.00
C ALA A 12 -7.76 -4.03 -8.39
N GLY A 13 -8.94 -4.65 -8.47
CA GLY A 13 -9.07 -6.05 -8.89
C GLY A 13 -8.49 -6.33 -10.26
N GLN A 14 -8.73 -5.41 -11.22
CA GLN A 14 -8.29 -5.58 -12.62
C GLN A 14 -6.81 -5.33 -12.84
N ALA A 15 -6.23 -4.32 -12.16
CA ALA A 15 -4.86 -3.88 -12.40
C ALA A 15 -3.87 -4.43 -11.36
N PHE A 16 -4.24 -4.47 -10.08
CA PHE A 16 -3.28 -4.74 -9.01
C PHE A 16 -3.41 -6.13 -8.37
N HIS A 17 -4.55 -6.80 -8.50
CA HIS A 17 -4.73 -8.11 -7.88
C HIS A 17 -4.74 -9.25 -8.91
N ALA A 18 -5.67 -9.26 -9.86
CA ALA A 18 -5.82 -10.37 -10.78
C ALA A 18 -4.55 -10.71 -11.56
N PRO A 19 -3.88 -9.75 -12.26
CA PRO A 19 -2.67 -10.07 -13.00
C PRO A 19 -1.51 -10.48 -12.07
N VAL A 20 -1.37 -9.83 -10.91
CA VAL A 20 -0.29 -10.14 -9.96
C VAL A 20 -0.44 -11.55 -9.39
N ILE A 21 -1.67 -11.97 -9.01
CA ILE A 21 -1.98 -13.34 -8.56
C ILE A 21 -1.62 -14.35 -9.66
N ARG A 22 -2.05 -14.11 -10.91
CA ARG A 22 -1.79 -14.97 -12.06
C ARG A 22 -0.31 -15.03 -12.43
N GLY A 23 0.45 -14.01 -12.07
CA GLY A 23 1.90 -13.93 -12.25
C GLY A 23 2.72 -14.73 -11.23
N VAL A 24 2.09 -15.34 -10.22
CA VAL A 24 2.79 -16.07 -9.15
C VAL A 24 2.68 -17.58 -9.37
N PRO A 25 3.79 -18.30 -9.56
CA PRO A 25 3.78 -19.75 -9.64
C PRO A 25 3.14 -20.37 -8.39
N GLY A 26 2.27 -21.36 -8.56
CA GLY A 26 1.61 -22.05 -7.45
C GLY A 26 0.37 -21.33 -6.90
N MET A 27 -0.09 -20.25 -7.55
CA MET A 27 -1.39 -19.61 -7.29
C MET A 27 -2.30 -19.74 -8.51
N GLU A 28 -3.61 -19.86 -8.27
CA GLU A 28 -4.65 -19.95 -9.29
C GLU A 28 -5.77 -18.95 -8.96
N LEU A 29 -6.05 -18.02 -9.86
CA LEU A 29 -7.25 -17.18 -9.79
C LEU A 29 -8.46 -18.02 -10.18
N ALA A 30 -9.12 -18.64 -9.22
CA ALA A 30 -10.18 -19.63 -9.44
C ALA A 30 -11.57 -19.01 -9.62
N CYS A 31 -11.82 -17.88 -8.95
CA CYS A 31 -13.13 -17.22 -9.00
C CYS A 31 -12.99 -15.72 -8.83
N ILE A 32 -13.80 -14.96 -9.56
CA ILE A 32 -13.94 -13.51 -9.39
C ILE A 32 -15.39 -13.21 -8.99
N LEU A 33 -15.59 -12.49 -7.89
CA LEU A 33 -16.87 -11.92 -7.54
C LEU A 33 -17.03 -10.57 -8.25
N GLU A 34 -17.84 -10.56 -9.28
CA GLU A 34 -18.29 -9.35 -9.98
C GLU A 34 -19.80 -9.27 -9.92
N ARG A 35 -20.38 -8.44 -9.03
CA ARG A 35 -21.83 -8.36 -8.79
C ARG A 35 -22.63 -7.95 -10.02
N ARG A 36 -22.08 -7.08 -10.86
CA ARG A 36 -22.70 -6.55 -12.07
C ARG A 36 -21.64 -6.37 -13.14
N GLY A 37 -22.04 -6.46 -14.42
CA GLY A 37 -21.12 -6.31 -15.54
C GLY A 37 -20.60 -7.64 -16.08
N THR A 38 -19.66 -7.56 -17.03
CA THR A 38 -19.13 -8.67 -17.80
C THR A 38 -17.60 -8.62 -17.92
N LEU A 39 -16.96 -7.62 -17.31
CA LEU A 39 -15.52 -7.36 -17.46
C LEU A 39 -14.65 -8.53 -17.02
N ALA A 40 -15.03 -9.20 -15.92
CA ALA A 40 -14.29 -10.37 -15.44
C ALA A 40 -14.30 -11.51 -16.48
N ARG A 41 -15.46 -11.78 -17.07
CA ARG A 41 -15.63 -12.80 -18.11
C ARG A 41 -14.95 -12.43 -19.42
N GLU A 42 -14.95 -11.15 -19.77
CA GLU A 42 -14.31 -10.65 -20.99
C GLU A 42 -12.78 -10.74 -20.87
N LYS A 43 -12.22 -10.37 -19.71
CA LYS A 43 -10.79 -10.37 -19.48
C LYS A 43 -10.21 -11.76 -19.14
N TYR A 44 -10.97 -12.57 -18.40
CA TYR A 44 -10.57 -13.91 -17.95
C TYR A 44 -11.69 -14.92 -18.21
N PRO A 45 -11.92 -15.32 -19.47
CA PRO A 45 -13.05 -16.21 -19.84
C PRO A 45 -12.97 -17.59 -19.20
N GLU A 46 -11.79 -18.03 -18.80
CA GLU A 46 -11.56 -19.31 -18.13
C GLU A 46 -11.82 -19.25 -16.62
N VAL A 47 -11.89 -18.07 -16.02
CA VAL A 47 -12.08 -17.90 -14.59
C VAL A 47 -13.58 -17.88 -14.26
N ARG A 48 -13.98 -18.63 -13.24
CA ARG A 48 -15.37 -18.63 -12.77
C ARG A 48 -15.77 -17.24 -12.26
N VAL A 49 -16.93 -16.75 -12.67
CA VAL A 49 -17.50 -15.50 -12.17
C VAL A 49 -18.68 -15.80 -11.25
N ALA A 50 -18.56 -15.39 -9.98
CA ALA A 50 -19.64 -15.40 -9.00
C ALA A 50 -20.35 -14.04 -8.97
N ARG A 51 -21.66 -14.03 -8.67
CA ARG A 51 -22.48 -12.83 -8.55
C ARG A 51 -22.76 -12.45 -7.10
N THR A 52 -22.64 -13.39 -6.19
CA THR A 52 -22.78 -13.16 -4.76
C THR A 52 -21.57 -13.74 -3.99
N LEU A 53 -21.39 -13.27 -2.76
CA LEU A 53 -20.34 -13.79 -1.89
C LEU A 53 -20.58 -15.27 -1.55
N GLU A 54 -21.84 -15.64 -1.34
CA GLU A 54 -22.26 -17.00 -1.05
C GLU A 54 -21.87 -17.96 -2.19
N GLU A 55 -22.06 -17.56 -3.44
CA GLU A 55 -21.63 -18.33 -4.60
C GLU A 55 -20.11 -18.54 -4.64
N LEU A 56 -19.31 -17.51 -4.28
CA LEU A 56 -17.86 -17.63 -4.22
C LEU A 56 -17.45 -18.56 -3.08
N LEU A 57 -18.00 -18.38 -1.87
CA LEU A 57 -17.68 -19.14 -0.67
C LEU A 57 -18.21 -20.59 -0.69
N ALA A 58 -19.19 -20.91 -1.57
CA ALA A 58 -19.66 -22.26 -1.77
C ALA A 58 -18.57 -23.19 -2.32
N ASP A 59 -17.60 -22.63 -3.06
CA ASP A 59 -16.42 -23.38 -3.52
C ASP A 59 -15.46 -23.61 -2.34
N LYS A 60 -15.42 -24.85 -1.85
CA LYS A 60 -14.59 -25.24 -0.69
C LYS A 60 -13.11 -25.34 -1.03
N GLU A 61 -12.74 -25.37 -2.30
CA GLU A 61 -11.35 -25.44 -2.75
C GLU A 61 -10.66 -24.05 -2.73
N ILE A 62 -11.42 -22.96 -2.65
CA ILE A 62 -10.84 -21.62 -2.46
C ILE A 62 -10.25 -21.55 -1.06
N GLN A 63 -8.94 -21.30 -0.98
CA GLN A 63 -8.18 -21.20 0.26
C GLN A 63 -7.99 -19.75 0.68
N LEU A 64 -7.77 -18.85 -0.29
CA LEU A 64 -7.51 -17.43 -0.09
C LEU A 64 -8.60 -16.58 -0.72
N CYS A 65 -9.17 -15.66 0.04
CA CYS A 65 -10.03 -14.60 -0.45
C CYS A 65 -9.26 -13.28 -0.50
N VAL A 66 -9.35 -12.56 -1.62
CA VAL A 66 -8.76 -11.24 -1.80
C VAL A 66 -9.88 -10.22 -1.89
N VAL A 67 -9.95 -9.28 -0.95
CA VAL A 67 -10.98 -8.25 -0.88
C VAL A 67 -10.44 -6.98 -1.54
N ALA A 68 -10.93 -6.67 -2.74
CA ALA A 68 -10.54 -5.52 -3.57
C ALA A 68 -11.75 -4.65 -3.94
N THR A 69 -12.63 -4.45 -2.97
CA THR A 69 -13.86 -3.66 -3.05
C THR A 69 -13.60 -2.20 -2.61
N PRO A 70 -14.58 -1.29 -2.66
CA PRO A 70 -14.51 -0.03 -1.94
C PRO A 70 -14.32 -0.24 -0.44
N ASN A 71 -13.59 0.68 0.19
CA ASN A 71 -13.15 0.67 1.59
C ASN A 71 -14.25 0.34 2.61
N ASP A 72 -15.44 0.93 2.41
CA ASP A 72 -16.61 0.80 3.30
C ASP A 72 -17.09 -0.65 3.46
N SER A 73 -16.74 -1.51 2.52
CA SER A 73 -17.14 -2.92 2.51
C SER A 73 -16.01 -3.91 2.90
N HIS A 74 -14.79 -3.42 3.16
CA HIS A 74 -13.66 -4.29 3.50
C HIS A 74 -13.93 -5.15 4.73
N PHE A 75 -14.47 -4.54 5.79
CA PHE A 75 -14.76 -5.25 7.03
C PHE A 75 -15.74 -6.40 6.83
N GLU A 76 -16.88 -6.14 6.18
CA GLU A 76 -17.95 -7.14 6.00
C GLU A 76 -17.48 -8.33 5.16
N TYR A 77 -16.80 -8.07 4.03
CA TYR A 77 -16.28 -9.14 3.17
C TYR A 77 -15.17 -9.94 3.84
N ALA A 78 -14.21 -9.28 4.48
CA ALA A 78 -13.13 -9.96 5.18
C ALA A 78 -13.65 -10.82 6.34
N GLN A 79 -14.59 -10.30 7.13
CA GLN A 79 -15.24 -11.03 8.22
C GLN A 79 -15.95 -12.29 7.71
N ALA A 80 -16.75 -12.16 6.66
CA ALA A 80 -17.47 -13.29 6.09
C ALA A 80 -16.52 -14.39 5.56
N CYS A 81 -15.39 -14.00 4.93
CA CYS A 81 -14.38 -14.93 4.46
C CYS A 81 -13.69 -15.67 5.62
N LEU A 82 -13.32 -14.96 6.68
CA LEU A 82 -12.73 -15.57 7.89
C LEU A 82 -13.70 -16.55 8.56
N LEU A 83 -14.97 -16.17 8.68
CA LEU A 83 -16.03 -17.03 9.23
C LEU A 83 -16.25 -18.28 8.38
N ALA A 84 -16.08 -18.19 7.06
CA ALA A 84 -16.11 -19.33 6.14
C ALA A 84 -14.81 -20.17 6.15
N GLY A 85 -13.84 -19.83 7.02
CA GLY A 85 -12.58 -20.56 7.17
C GLY A 85 -11.58 -20.32 6.03
N ARG A 86 -11.59 -19.12 5.42
CA ARG A 86 -10.63 -18.72 4.37
C ARG A 86 -9.56 -17.82 4.94
N ASP A 87 -8.35 -17.92 4.40
CA ASP A 87 -7.32 -16.91 4.60
C ASP A 87 -7.67 -15.65 3.79
N VAL A 88 -7.24 -14.46 4.24
CA VAL A 88 -7.71 -13.20 3.66
C VAL A 88 -6.58 -12.24 3.38
N VAL A 89 -6.58 -11.68 2.17
CA VAL A 89 -5.88 -10.45 1.82
C VAL A 89 -6.91 -9.33 1.67
N VAL A 90 -6.69 -8.20 2.30
CA VAL A 90 -7.52 -7.00 2.13
C VAL A 90 -6.73 -5.95 1.38
N ASP A 91 -7.33 -5.28 0.39
CA ASP A 91 -6.73 -4.08 -0.21
C ASP A 91 -6.59 -2.97 0.86
N LYS A 92 -5.68 -2.03 0.66
CA LYS A 92 -5.51 -0.89 1.57
C LYS A 92 -6.61 0.18 1.33
N PRO A 93 -6.98 0.93 2.38
CA PRO A 93 -6.68 0.71 3.80
C PRO A 93 -7.39 -0.53 4.36
N PHE A 94 -6.91 -1.04 5.50
CA PHE A 94 -7.35 -2.33 6.05
C PHE A 94 -8.87 -2.43 6.25
N ALA A 95 -9.45 -1.44 6.93
CA ALA A 95 -10.89 -1.29 7.12
C ALA A 95 -11.21 0.21 7.29
N PRO A 96 -12.49 0.62 7.31
CA PRO A 96 -12.88 2.01 7.55
C PRO A 96 -12.37 2.58 8.89
N THR A 97 -12.29 1.75 9.93
CA THR A 97 -11.86 2.16 11.27
C THR A 97 -10.78 1.24 11.84
N LEU A 98 -10.00 1.74 12.81
CA LEU A 98 -9.04 0.92 13.54
C LEU A 98 -9.75 -0.20 14.33
N ALA A 99 -10.88 0.10 14.96
CA ALA A 99 -11.65 -0.88 15.74
C ALA A 99 -12.15 -2.05 14.89
N GLU A 100 -12.58 -1.80 13.66
CA GLU A 100 -12.94 -2.86 12.71
C GLU A 100 -11.72 -3.69 12.28
N SER A 101 -10.59 -3.03 12.02
CA SER A 101 -9.33 -3.71 11.71
C SER A 101 -8.89 -4.63 12.85
N GLU A 102 -8.96 -4.18 14.10
CA GLU A 102 -8.67 -4.98 15.30
C GLU A 102 -9.61 -6.18 15.47
N LYS A 103 -10.91 -5.99 15.15
CA LYS A 103 -11.89 -7.10 15.17
C LYS A 103 -11.55 -8.18 14.13
N LEU A 104 -11.12 -7.78 12.94
CA LEU A 104 -10.70 -8.72 11.89
C LEU A 104 -9.46 -9.51 12.31
N VAL A 105 -8.48 -8.87 12.93
CA VAL A 105 -7.26 -9.55 13.40
C VAL A 105 -7.62 -10.57 14.50
N ARG A 106 -8.40 -10.18 15.50
CA ARG A 106 -8.86 -11.11 16.55
C ARG A 106 -9.65 -12.29 15.97
N LEU A 107 -10.55 -12.03 15.03
CA LEU A 107 -11.32 -13.09 14.36
C LEU A 107 -10.42 -14.04 13.58
N ALA A 108 -9.41 -13.54 12.88
CA ALA A 108 -8.44 -14.37 12.16
C ALA A 108 -7.67 -15.29 13.10
N GLU A 109 -7.20 -14.78 14.24
CA GLU A 109 -6.54 -15.54 15.30
C GLU A 109 -7.46 -16.62 15.87
N GLU A 110 -8.70 -16.27 16.25
CA GLU A 110 -9.71 -17.21 16.76
C GLU A 110 -10.03 -18.34 15.78
N ARG A 111 -9.99 -18.05 14.49
CA ARG A 111 -10.27 -19.01 13.42
C ARG A 111 -9.02 -19.77 12.93
N GLY A 112 -7.82 -19.41 13.42
CA GLY A 112 -6.55 -19.97 12.94
C GLY A 112 -6.33 -19.70 11.45
N ARG A 113 -6.70 -18.49 10.99
CA ARG A 113 -6.56 -18.04 9.59
C ARG A 113 -5.58 -16.90 9.48
N LEU A 114 -4.96 -16.77 8.32
CA LEU A 114 -4.11 -15.64 8.00
C LEU A 114 -4.97 -14.46 7.54
N ILE A 115 -4.61 -13.27 7.99
CA ILE A 115 -5.11 -12.02 7.44
C ILE A 115 -3.95 -11.05 7.23
N THR A 116 -3.90 -10.41 6.06
CA THR A 116 -2.88 -9.43 5.69
C THR A 116 -3.47 -8.33 4.82
N VAL A 117 -2.75 -7.21 4.68
CA VAL A 117 -3.14 -6.07 3.87
C VAL A 117 -2.18 -5.91 2.69
N TYR A 118 -2.72 -5.57 1.54
CA TYR A 118 -1.96 -5.41 0.30
C TYR A 118 -1.11 -4.14 0.31
N GLN A 119 0.01 -4.18 1.04
CA GLN A 119 1.01 -3.12 1.07
C GLN A 119 2.06 -3.37 -0.03
N ASP A 120 1.59 -3.37 -1.29
CA ASP A 120 2.35 -3.69 -2.49
C ASP A 120 3.61 -2.84 -2.66
N ARG A 121 3.57 -1.58 -2.23
CA ARG A 121 4.69 -0.65 -2.37
C ARG A 121 5.91 -0.98 -1.49
N ARG A 122 5.83 -1.99 -0.65
CA ARG A 122 7.03 -2.58 -0.03
C ARG A 122 7.91 -3.31 -1.05
N TRP A 123 7.33 -3.65 -2.22
CA TRP A 123 8.00 -4.27 -3.38
C TRP A 123 8.27 -3.29 -4.53
N ASP A 124 8.13 -1.99 -4.31
CA ASP A 124 8.68 -0.97 -5.21
C ASP A 124 10.21 -1.08 -5.23
N GLY A 125 10.81 -0.98 -6.41
CA GLY A 125 12.26 -1.08 -6.58
C GLY A 125 13.00 0.09 -5.93
N ASP A 126 12.42 1.29 -5.96
CA ASP A 126 12.96 2.45 -5.27
C ASP A 126 12.92 2.28 -3.75
N PHE A 127 11.84 1.74 -3.18
CA PHE A 127 11.77 1.46 -1.75
C PHE A 127 12.76 0.33 -1.33
N ALA A 128 12.94 -0.70 -2.17
CA ALA A 128 13.98 -1.70 -1.95
C ALA A 128 15.38 -1.07 -1.91
N THR A 129 15.63 -0.10 -2.80
CA THR A 129 16.87 0.69 -2.82
C THR A 129 17.03 1.51 -1.54
N ILE A 130 15.97 2.20 -1.10
CA ILE A 130 15.96 2.96 0.16
C ILE A 130 16.31 2.06 1.36
N LYS A 131 15.69 0.89 1.48
CA LYS A 131 16.00 -0.07 2.55
C LYS A 131 17.50 -0.40 2.59
N LYS A 132 18.12 -0.66 1.43
CA LYS A 132 19.55 -0.94 1.31
C LYS A 132 20.42 0.27 1.69
N ILE A 133 20.08 1.47 1.24
CA ILE A 133 20.80 2.71 1.56
C ILE A 133 20.80 2.96 3.07
N VAL A 134 19.62 2.90 3.70
CA VAL A 134 19.48 3.10 5.16
C VAL A 134 20.23 2.03 5.93
N ALA A 135 20.05 0.75 5.57
CA ALA A 135 20.73 -0.37 6.23
C ALA A 135 22.25 -0.36 6.06
N SER A 136 22.78 0.24 4.99
CA SER A 136 24.23 0.32 4.75
C SER A 136 24.99 1.18 5.75
N GLY A 137 24.30 2.05 6.50
CA GLY A 137 24.90 3.01 7.42
C GLY A 137 25.74 4.11 6.76
N LYS A 138 25.82 4.17 5.42
CA LYS A 138 26.60 5.17 4.68
C LYS A 138 26.17 6.60 4.96
N LEU A 139 24.88 6.82 5.19
CA LEU A 139 24.35 8.14 5.57
C LEU A 139 24.68 8.55 7.01
N GLY A 140 25.26 7.65 7.81
CA GLY A 140 25.42 7.87 9.25
C GLY A 140 24.07 7.74 9.97
N THR A 141 23.85 8.56 11.01
CA THR A 141 22.54 8.63 11.66
C THR A 141 21.56 9.40 10.77
N VAL A 142 20.49 8.74 10.36
CA VAL A 142 19.41 9.40 9.60
C VAL A 142 18.67 10.38 10.53
N VAL A 143 18.53 11.62 10.09
CA VAL A 143 17.88 12.71 10.83
C VAL A 143 16.59 13.18 10.16
N GLU A 144 16.48 12.99 8.86
CA GLU A 144 15.27 13.31 8.08
C GLU A 144 15.06 12.27 6.98
N TYR A 145 13.83 11.87 6.83
CA TYR A 145 13.31 11.05 5.74
C TYR A 145 12.08 11.72 5.16
N GLU A 146 11.99 11.82 3.86
CA GLU A 146 10.79 12.30 3.18
C GLU A 146 10.40 11.35 2.06
N CYS A 147 9.10 11.03 2.00
CA CYS A 147 8.47 10.32 0.89
C CYS A 147 7.31 11.15 0.35
N ARG A 148 7.27 11.36 -0.97
CA ARG A 148 6.26 12.16 -1.65
C ARG A 148 5.48 11.36 -2.68
N PHE A 149 4.17 11.59 -2.72
CA PHE A 149 3.26 11.15 -3.76
C PHE A 149 2.65 12.37 -4.47
N ASP A 150 3.43 13.00 -5.34
CA ASP A 150 3.00 14.18 -6.09
C ASP A 150 2.41 13.78 -7.43
N ARG A 151 1.25 14.35 -7.77
CA ARG A 151 0.55 14.16 -9.04
C ARG A 151 0.05 15.52 -9.55
N PHE A 152 -0.23 15.61 -10.86
CA PHE A 152 -0.86 16.79 -11.42
C PHE A 152 -2.20 16.44 -12.06
N ARG A 153 -3.29 16.83 -11.38
CA ARG A 153 -4.66 16.64 -11.84
C ARG A 153 -5.54 17.76 -11.29
N LEU A 154 -5.89 18.70 -12.12
CA LEU A 154 -6.69 19.87 -11.74
C LEU A 154 -8.15 19.51 -11.46
N GLU A 155 -8.71 18.60 -12.25
CA GLU A 155 -10.13 18.23 -12.13
C GLU A 155 -10.32 17.00 -11.22
N ALA A 156 -11.36 17.05 -10.42
CA ALA A 156 -11.82 15.89 -9.69
C ALA A 156 -12.36 14.84 -10.67
N LYS A 157 -12.15 13.56 -10.38
CA LYS A 157 -12.75 12.49 -11.18
C LYS A 157 -14.23 12.41 -10.88
N ALA A 158 -15.06 12.69 -11.86
CA ALA A 158 -16.50 12.50 -11.75
C ALA A 158 -16.82 11.07 -11.26
N ASN A 159 -17.68 10.96 -10.24
CA ASN A 159 -18.11 9.69 -9.64
C ASN A 159 -17.03 8.85 -8.93
N ALA A 160 -15.84 9.38 -8.70
CA ALA A 160 -14.84 8.68 -7.89
C ALA A 160 -15.25 8.76 -6.40
N TRP A 161 -15.58 7.62 -5.80
CA TRP A 161 -16.00 7.57 -4.40
C TRP A 161 -14.96 8.17 -3.44
N ARG A 162 -13.66 8.07 -3.76
CA ARG A 162 -12.56 8.66 -2.99
C ARG A 162 -12.57 10.19 -2.94
N GLU A 163 -13.30 10.84 -3.82
CA GLU A 163 -13.40 12.31 -3.90
C GLU A 163 -14.76 12.83 -3.36
N ARG A 164 -15.56 11.97 -2.70
CA ARG A 164 -16.87 12.31 -2.16
C ARG A 164 -16.84 12.40 -0.64
N ALA A 165 -17.36 13.50 -0.09
CA ALA A 165 -17.37 13.74 1.36
C ALA A 165 -18.28 12.79 2.15
N ASP A 166 -19.29 12.20 1.50
CA ASP A 166 -20.23 11.25 2.10
C ASP A 166 -19.70 9.80 2.18
N GLN A 167 -18.46 9.56 1.72
CA GLN A 167 -17.87 8.23 1.72
C GLN A 167 -16.83 8.07 2.83
N PRO A 168 -16.97 7.05 3.70
CA PRO A 168 -15.95 6.74 4.71
C PRO A 168 -14.61 6.41 4.05
N GLY A 169 -13.52 7.01 4.57
CA GLY A 169 -12.19 6.80 4.03
C GLY A 169 -11.94 7.45 2.67
N ALA A 170 -12.73 8.48 2.30
CA ALA A 170 -12.42 9.36 1.19
C ALA A 170 -11.27 10.32 1.56
N GLY A 171 -10.67 10.94 0.53
CA GLY A 171 -9.54 11.85 0.67
C GLY A 171 -8.19 11.21 0.39
N VAL A 172 -7.22 12.06 0.10
CA VAL A 172 -5.87 11.63 -0.32
C VAL A 172 -5.08 11.07 0.86
N LEU A 173 -5.35 11.53 2.08
CA LEU A 173 -4.70 10.97 3.26
C LEU A 173 -5.10 9.49 3.49
N PHE A 174 -6.35 9.09 3.24
CA PHE A 174 -6.76 7.68 3.26
C PHE A 174 -6.29 6.90 2.04
N ASP A 175 -6.18 7.54 0.87
CA ASP A 175 -5.79 6.84 -0.37
C ASP A 175 -4.27 6.63 -0.46
N LEU A 176 -3.45 7.67 -0.22
CA LEU A 176 -2.00 7.64 -0.37
C LEU A 176 -1.24 7.59 0.96
N GLY A 177 -1.84 8.06 2.04
CA GLY A 177 -1.23 8.04 3.37
C GLY A 177 -0.77 6.67 3.82
N PRO A 178 -1.59 5.58 3.67
CA PRO A 178 -1.16 4.24 4.03
C PRO A 178 0.16 3.81 3.41
N HIS A 179 0.47 4.20 2.17
CA HIS A 179 1.70 3.84 1.49
C HIS A 179 2.92 4.55 2.11
N VAL A 180 2.89 5.88 2.21
CA VAL A 180 4.04 6.66 2.71
C VAL A 180 4.29 6.44 4.20
N ILE A 181 3.21 6.21 4.97
CA ILE A 181 3.27 5.90 6.40
C ILE A 181 3.83 4.49 6.61
N ASP A 182 3.32 3.49 5.89
CA ASP A 182 3.79 2.10 5.99
C ASP A 182 5.30 2.00 5.70
N GLN A 183 5.77 2.65 4.65
CA GLN A 183 7.19 2.68 4.31
C GLN A 183 8.06 3.27 5.43
N ALA A 184 7.61 4.35 6.08
CA ALA A 184 8.31 4.92 7.22
C ALA A 184 8.28 4.00 8.45
N LEU A 185 7.13 3.35 8.73
CA LEU A 185 7.02 2.36 9.81
C LEU A 185 7.90 1.14 9.58
N VAL A 186 8.06 0.69 8.33
CA VAL A 186 8.97 -0.41 7.97
C VAL A 186 10.43 -0.03 8.23
N LEU A 187 10.82 1.22 7.94
CA LEU A 187 12.20 1.66 8.09
C LEU A 187 12.57 2.00 9.54
N PHE A 188 11.66 2.60 10.29
CA PHE A 188 11.99 3.26 11.55
C PHE A 188 11.14 2.78 12.74
N GLY A 189 10.16 1.89 12.51
CA GLY A 189 9.27 1.40 13.56
C GLY A 189 8.20 2.41 13.97
N GLU A 190 7.73 2.33 15.20
CA GLU A 190 6.68 3.19 15.74
C GLU A 190 7.23 4.57 16.10
N PRO A 191 6.56 5.66 15.67
CA PRO A 191 6.96 7.02 16.06
C PRO A 191 6.55 7.31 17.50
N ARG A 192 7.20 8.29 18.12
CA ARG A 192 6.77 8.84 19.41
C ARG A 192 5.48 9.65 19.27
N ALA A 193 5.40 10.47 18.21
CA ALA A 193 4.28 11.38 17.98
C ALA A 193 4.08 11.63 16.47
N ILE A 194 2.88 12.08 16.12
CA ILE A 194 2.49 12.43 14.75
C ILE A 194 1.91 13.84 14.73
N THR A 195 2.39 14.65 13.79
CA THR A 195 1.78 15.94 13.42
C THR A 195 1.35 15.87 11.97
N ALA A 196 0.10 16.20 11.69
CA ALA A 196 -0.42 16.13 10.34
C ALA A 196 -1.32 17.31 9.97
N SER A 197 -1.39 17.60 8.67
CA SER A 197 -2.33 18.52 8.06
C SER A 197 -2.85 17.89 6.77
N ALA A 198 -4.14 17.67 6.68
CA ALA A 198 -4.85 17.27 5.48
C ALA A 198 -5.78 18.42 5.06
N PHE A 199 -5.72 18.82 3.79
CA PHE A 199 -6.39 20.02 3.31
C PHE A 199 -6.75 19.93 1.83
N CYS A 200 -7.66 20.81 1.38
CA CYS A 200 -8.05 20.94 -0.02
C CYS A 200 -7.20 22.03 -0.68
N GLN A 201 -6.64 21.72 -1.86
CA GLN A 201 -5.96 22.66 -2.75
C GLN A 201 -6.83 23.03 -3.95
N ARG A 202 -7.63 22.09 -4.47
CA ARG A 202 -8.56 22.34 -5.56
C ARG A 202 -9.84 22.97 -5.02
N GLU A 203 -10.34 23.99 -5.67
CA GLU A 203 -11.60 24.68 -5.29
C GLU A 203 -12.82 23.73 -5.33
N THR A 204 -12.78 22.74 -6.22
CA THR A 204 -13.87 21.77 -6.41
C THR A 204 -13.78 20.55 -5.50
N SER A 205 -12.73 20.42 -4.70
CA SER A 205 -12.52 19.25 -3.84
C SER A 205 -13.45 19.30 -2.63
N GLN A 206 -14.12 18.19 -2.36
CA GLN A 206 -15.00 18.03 -1.19
C GLN A 206 -14.29 17.33 -0.01
N VAL A 207 -13.12 16.78 -0.26
CA VAL A 207 -12.27 16.07 0.71
C VAL A 207 -10.84 16.51 0.53
N ASP A 208 -9.96 16.17 1.47
CA ASP A 208 -8.53 16.48 1.34
C ASP A 208 -7.95 15.91 0.03
N ASP A 209 -7.21 16.74 -0.67
CA ASP A 209 -6.47 16.39 -1.88
C ASP A 209 -4.98 16.72 -1.75
N ALA A 210 -4.57 17.06 -0.54
CA ALA A 210 -3.19 17.26 -0.14
C ALA A 210 -3.02 16.92 1.34
N PHE A 211 -1.86 16.41 1.72
CA PHE A 211 -1.50 16.23 3.12
C PHE A 211 0.01 16.36 3.37
N ASP A 212 0.34 16.70 4.60
CA ASP A 212 1.65 16.54 5.22
C ASP A 212 1.47 15.73 6.51
N VAL A 213 2.25 14.67 6.69
CA VAL A 213 2.33 13.86 7.91
C VAL A 213 3.77 13.85 8.36
N CYS A 214 4.05 14.32 9.56
CA CYS A 214 5.35 14.25 10.20
C CYS A 214 5.29 13.23 11.35
N MET A 215 6.06 12.16 11.25
CA MET A 215 6.27 11.17 12.29
C MET A 215 7.59 11.45 12.99
N GLU A 216 7.54 11.64 14.30
CA GLU A 216 8.71 11.97 15.13
C GLU A 216 9.23 10.73 15.86
N TYR A 217 10.53 10.48 15.71
CA TYR A 217 11.23 9.38 16.36
C TYR A 217 12.33 9.92 17.28
N THR A 218 12.54 9.28 18.41
CA THR A 218 13.64 9.56 19.31
C THR A 218 14.49 8.31 19.46
N ASN A 219 15.60 8.26 18.74
CA ASN A 219 16.51 7.12 18.75
C ASN A 219 17.88 7.57 19.30
N SER A 220 18.32 6.96 20.41
CA SER A 220 19.68 7.09 20.96
C SER A 220 20.22 8.53 21.02
N GLY A 221 19.36 9.50 21.37
CA GLY A 221 19.76 10.91 21.51
C GLY A 221 19.65 11.77 20.25
N SER A 222 19.33 11.19 19.11
CA SER A 222 18.98 11.94 17.88
C SER A 222 17.48 11.96 17.63
N ARG A 223 17.00 13.03 17.00
CA ARG A 223 15.61 13.15 16.58
C ARG A 223 15.53 12.93 15.08
N LEU A 224 14.85 11.86 14.68
CA LEU A 224 14.48 11.62 13.28
C LEU A 224 13.07 12.16 13.03
N ARG A 225 12.88 12.86 11.93
CA ARG A 225 11.57 13.23 11.39
C ARG A 225 11.32 12.51 10.07
N ALA A 226 10.30 11.68 10.01
CA ALA A 226 9.86 11.06 8.77
C ALA A 226 8.62 11.80 8.24
N MET A 227 8.74 12.36 7.03
CA MET A 227 7.72 13.16 6.37
C MET A 227 7.05 12.35 5.25
N GLY A 228 5.75 12.10 5.37
CA GLY A 228 4.91 11.61 4.28
C GLY A 228 4.10 12.75 3.69
N ARG A 229 4.13 12.91 2.36
CA ARG A 229 3.43 14.01 1.68
C ARG A 229 2.71 13.55 0.42
N ALA A 230 1.61 14.21 0.08
CA ALA A 230 0.98 14.09 -1.23
C ALA A 230 0.37 15.40 -1.68
N ARG A 231 0.46 15.66 -2.98
CA ARG A 231 -0.16 16.81 -3.65
C ARG A 231 -0.79 16.34 -4.96
N ILE A 232 -2.04 16.72 -5.19
CA ILE A 232 -2.73 16.35 -6.42
C ILE A 232 -2.55 17.40 -7.52
N ILE A 233 -2.05 18.59 -7.19
CA ILE A 233 -1.78 19.65 -8.16
C ILE A 233 -0.31 20.09 -8.20
N ALA A 234 0.62 19.12 -8.05
CA ALA A 234 2.05 19.38 -8.16
C ALA A 234 2.50 19.15 -9.61
N TYR A 235 2.60 20.23 -10.41
CA TYR A 235 3.06 20.17 -11.81
C TYR A 235 4.55 19.86 -11.92
N ALA A 236 5.36 20.36 -11.00
CA ALA A 236 6.78 20.05 -10.86
C ALA A 236 6.98 19.27 -9.54
N PRO A 237 6.94 17.93 -9.57
CA PRO A 237 7.05 17.13 -8.37
C PRO A 237 8.45 17.24 -7.75
N GLY A 238 8.50 17.22 -6.42
CA GLY A 238 9.74 17.09 -5.66
C GLY A 238 10.33 15.67 -5.78
N PRO A 239 11.46 15.41 -5.10
CA PRO A 239 11.99 14.05 -5.03
C PRO A 239 10.95 13.13 -4.39
N HIS A 240 10.78 11.92 -4.98
CA HIS A 240 9.92 10.89 -4.39
C HIS A 240 10.45 10.47 -3.03
N PHE A 241 11.78 10.29 -2.93
CA PHE A 241 12.47 10.08 -1.67
C PHE A 241 13.60 11.08 -1.47
N LEU A 242 13.67 11.64 -0.25
CA LEU A 242 14.79 12.45 0.19
C LEU A 242 15.18 12.03 1.61
N ILE A 243 16.47 11.70 1.81
CA ILE A 243 16.97 11.24 3.09
C ILE A 243 18.21 12.03 3.44
N HIS A 244 18.23 12.60 4.64
CA HIS A 244 19.38 13.27 5.20
C HIS A 244 19.91 12.52 6.41
N GLY A 245 21.21 12.33 6.44
CA GLY A 245 21.92 11.76 7.57
C GLY A 245 23.19 12.55 7.90
N THR A 246 23.84 12.20 9.00
CA THR A 246 25.01 12.93 9.50
C THR A 246 26.24 12.82 8.62
N LYS A 247 26.26 11.90 7.64
CA LYS A 247 27.40 11.68 6.72
C LYS A 247 27.06 11.94 5.25
N GLY A 248 25.80 12.23 4.93
CA GLY A 248 25.40 12.48 3.55
C GLY A 248 23.89 12.45 3.34
N SER A 249 23.50 12.51 2.09
CA SER A 249 22.08 12.53 1.67
C SER A 249 21.85 11.61 0.49
N PHE A 250 20.61 11.15 0.34
CA PHE A 250 20.14 10.43 -0.83
C PHE A 250 18.88 11.08 -1.37
N ALA A 251 18.81 11.35 -2.66
CA ALA A 251 17.64 11.91 -3.34
C ALA A 251 17.27 11.07 -4.55
N LYS A 252 15.98 10.77 -4.70
CA LYS A 252 15.42 9.96 -5.78
C LYS A 252 14.17 10.64 -6.33
N TYR A 253 14.12 10.80 -7.66
CA TYR A 253 12.96 11.33 -8.38
C TYR A 253 12.24 10.23 -9.16
N GLY A 254 10.98 10.49 -9.51
CA GLY A 254 10.13 9.54 -10.22
C GLY A 254 9.60 8.42 -9.32
N MET A 255 8.58 7.76 -9.82
CA MET A 255 7.88 6.65 -9.16
C MET A 255 8.32 5.31 -9.74
N ASP A 256 8.19 4.24 -8.96
CA ASP A 256 8.35 2.88 -9.47
C ASP A 256 7.46 2.64 -10.70
N PRO A 257 7.96 1.98 -11.76
CA PRO A 257 7.25 1.85 -13.04
C PRO A 257 6.10 0.83 -13.02
N GLN A 258 5.98 -0.01 -12.00
CA GLN A 258 5.06 -1.15 -11.99
C GLN A 258 3.59 -0.71 -12.04
N GLU A 259 3.17 0.31 -11.25
CA GLU A 259 1.79 0.80 -11.28
C GLU A 259 1.39 1.26 -12.69
N ALA A 260 2.24 2.03 -13.35
CA ALA A 260 1.96 2.52 -14.69
C ALA A 260 1.82 1.38 -15.71
N ARG A 261 2.69 0.37 -15.62
CA ARG A 261 2.66 -0.81 -16.50
C ARG A 261 1.45 -1.72 -16.23
N LEU A 262 1.04 -1.91 -14.97
CA LEU A 262 -0.15 -2.68 -14.60
C LEU A 262 -1.45 -2.01 -15.05
N ARG A 263 -1.46 -0.70 -15.20
CA ARG A 263 -2.62 0.07 -15.67
C ARG A 263 -2.68 0.27 -17.18
N ALA A 264 -1.63 -0.12 -17.87
CA ALA A 264 -1.57 -0.04 -19.33
C ALA A 264 -2.43 -1.14 -19.97
N GLU A 265 -2.86 -0.93 -21.23
CA GLU A 265 -3.65 -1.91 -21.98
C GLU A 265 -2.90 -3.24 -22.19
N ASN A 266 -1.58 -3.20 -22.29
CA ASN A 266 -0.70 -4.34 -22.44
C ASN A 266 -0.13 -4.84 -21.10
N CYS A 267 -0.92 -4.74 -20.03
CA CYS A 267 -0.58 -5.30 -18.72
C CYS A 267 -0.20 -6.78 -18.86
N PRO A 268 0.93 -7.23 -18.26
CA PRO A 268 1.30 -8.64 -18.28
C PRO A 268 0.20 -9.51 -17.68
N ASP A 269 0.02 -10.70 -18.25
CA ASP A 269 -0.87 -11.74 -17.72
C ASP A 269 -0.14 -13.09 -17.70
N GLY A 270 -0.41 -13.90 -16.66
CA GLY A 270 0.28 -15.16 -16.44
C GLY A 270 1.70 -15.00 -15.88
N LEU A 271 2.55 -16.01 -16.07
CA LEU A 271 3.83 -16.11 -15.35
C LEU A 271 4.97 -15.30 -15.97
N ASP A 272 4.93 -15.04 -17.28
CA ASP A 272 6.00 -14.31 -17.97
C ASP A 272 5.69 -12.81 -18.04
N TRP A 273 6.43 -12.04 -17.25
CA TRP A 273 6.32 -10.58 -17.20
C TRP A 273 7.48 -9.87 -17.91
N GLY A 274 8.33 -10.62 -18.58
CA GLY A 274 9.50 -10.11 -19.27
C GLY A 274 10.68 -9.75 -18.34
N ALA A 275 11.87 -9.72 -18.93
CA ALA A 275 13.11 -9.45 -18.20
C ALA A 275 13.21 -8.02 -17.69
N ASP A 276 12.50 -7.08 -18.31
CA ASP A 276 12.49 -5.64 -18.02
C ASP A 276 11.39 -5.24 -17.01
N TRP A 277 10.60 -6.19 -16.50
CA TRP A 277 9.58 -5.88 -15.49
C TRP A 277 10.21 -5.30 -14.22
N GLY A 278 9.64 -4.19 -13.74
CA GLY A 278 10.11 -3.50 -12.53
C GLY A 278 11.50 -2.87 -12.64
N VAL A 279 12.10 -2.85 -13.85
CA VAL A 279 13.36 -2.16 -14.11
C VAL A 279 13.06 -0.70 -14.42
N GLU A 280 13.72 0.19 -13.68
CA GLU A 280 13.59 1.63 -13.86
C GLU A 280 14.65 2.17 -14.84
N ALA A 281 14.27 3.19 -15.60
CA ALA A 281 15.20 3.89 -16.48
C ALA A 281 16.32 4.59 -15.70
N GLU A 282 17.53 4.61 -16.27
CA GLU A 282 18.71 5.16 -15.59
C GLU A 282 18.54 6.62 -15.18
N GLU A 283 17.83 7.42 -15.96
CA GLU A 283 17.56 8.83 -15.71
C GLU A 283 16.82 9.07 -14.37
N LEU A 284 16.13 8.06 -13.87
CA LEU A 284 15.39 8.12 -12.62
C LEU A 284 16.15 7.56 -11.41
N TRP A 285 17.36 6.99 -11.60
CA TRP A 285 18.16 6.48 -10.49
C TRP A 285 18.46 7.57 -9.47
N GLY A 286 18.44 7.20 -8.19
CA GLY A 286 18.73 8.12 -7.10
C GLY A 286 20.20 8.54 -7.04
N THR A 287 20.47 9.66 -6.40
CA THR A 287 21.81 10.22 -6.20
C THR A 287 22.20 10.13 -4.73
N LEU A 288 23.31 9.47 -4.44
CA LEU A 288 23.94 9.43 -3.13
C LEU A 288 25.08 10.46 -3.09
N SER A 289 25.02 11.38 -2.12
CA SER A 289 26.01 12.42 -1.89
C SER A 289 26.57 12.27 -0.47
N LEU A 290 27.84 11.92 -0.34
CA LEU A 290 28.54 11.74 0.94
C LEU A 290 29.54 12.88 1.17
N VAL A 291 29.74 13.24 2.45
CA VAL A 291 30.68 14.30 2.82
C VAL A 291 32.09 13.92 2.37
N GLY A 292 32.71 14.81 1.60
CA GLY A 292 34.06 14.62 1.07
C GLY A 292 34.22 13.69 -0.12
N GLU A 293 33.10 13.18 -0.67
CA GLU A 293 33.10 12.29 -1.83
C GLU A 293 32.30 12.89 -3.00
N PRO A 294 32.63 12.55 -4.25
CA PRO A 294 31.80 12.87 -5.39
C PRO A 294 30.42 12.22 -5.28
N SER A 295 29.36 12.91 -5.68
CA SER A 295 28.02 12.33 -5.77
C SER A 295 27.97 11.20 -6.79
N VAL A 296 27.29 10.11 -6.47
CA VAL A 296 27.17 8.92 -7.33
C VAL A 296 25.73 8.56 -7.58
N ARG A 297 25.44 8.09 -8.80
CA ARG A 297 24.14 7.53 -9.16
C ARG A 297 24.05 6.10 -8.63
N ILE A 298 22.95 5.79 -7.97
CA ILE A 298 22.70 4.45 -7.42
C ILE A 298 21.62 3.80 -8.28
N LYS A 299 21.97 2.69 -8.93
CA LYS A 299 21.02 1.89 -9.69
C LYS A 299 19.87 1.47 -8.78
N THR A 300 18.64 1.75 -9.25
CA THR A 300 17.42 1.32 -8.54
C THR A 300 17.31 -0.20 -8.59
N GLU A 301 16.96 -0.80 -7.46
CA GLU A 301 16.64 -2.23 -7.38
C GLU A 301 15.43 -2.55 -8.26
N ARG A 302 15.31 -3.80 -8.65
CA ARG A 302 14.16 -4.25 -9.41
C ARG A 302 12.94 -4.41 -8.50
N GLY A 303 11.85 -3.74 -8.82
CA GLY A 303 10.56 -3.94 -8.15
C GLY A 303 9.82 -5.17 -8.67
N ASP A 304 9.04 -5.83 -7.80
CA ASP A 304 8.18 -6.95 -8.23
C ASP A 304 7.02 -7.18 -7.25
N TYR A 305 5.83 -6.68 -7.56
CA TYR A 305 4.62 -6.85 -6.73
C TYR A 305 4.19 -8.32 -6.57
N ARG A 306 4.64 -9.22 -7.47
CA ARG A 306 4.40 -10.65 -7.30
C ARG A 306 5.01 -11.19 -6.01
N GLY A 307 6.06 -10.53 -5.50
CA GLY A 307 6.69 -10.86 -4.21
C GLY A 307 5.72 -10.88 -3.05
N PHE A 308 4.74 -9.96 -3.03
CA PHE A 308 3.68 -9.98 -2.02
C PHE A 308 2.89 -11.28 -2.04
N TYR A 309 2.33 -11.65 -3.17
CA TYR A 309 1.52 -12.86 -3.27
C TYR A 309 2.35 -14.14 -3.18
N ALA A 310 3.60 -14.13 -3.61
CA ALA A 310 4.52 -15.25 -3.40
C ALA A 310 4.75 -15.49 -1.90
N ASN A 311 4.93 -14.43 -1.12
CA ASN A 311 5.04 -14.53 0.34
C ASN A 311 3.73 -15.02 0.99
N VAL A 312 2.56 -14.51 0.55
CA VAL A 312 1.24 -14.96 1.05
C VAL A 312 1.04 -16.47 0.77
N ARG A 313 1.35 -16.93 -0.46
CA ARG A 313 1.34 -18.36 -0.81
C ARG A 313 2.21 -19.18 0.13
N ASP A 314 3.45 -18.75 0.33
CA ASP A 314 4.41 -19.46 1.17
C ASP A 314 3.98 -19.48 2.64
N ALA A 315 3.32 -18.42 3.11
CA ALA A 315 2.74 -18.38 4.45
C ALA A 315 1.55 -19.35 4.61
N ILE A 316 0.64 -19.42 3.62
CA ILE A 316 -0.46 -20.39 3.61
C ILE A 316 0.08 -21.83 3.60
N GLU A 317 1.13 -22.08 2.83
CA GLU A 317 1.81 -23.39 2.76
C GLU A 317 2.76 -23.64 3.96
N LYS A 318 2.83 -22.72 4.94
CA LYS A 318 3.68 -22.79 6.15
C LYS A 318 5.19 -22.89 5.86
N LYS A 319 5.63 -22.28 4.76
CA LYS A 319 7.04 -22.21 4.35
C LYS A 319 7.73 -20.95 4.82
N ALA A 320 6.98 -19.88 5.07
CA ALA A 320 7.48 -18.58 5.52
C ALA A 320 6.48 -17.89 6.45
N ALA A 321 6.92 -16.88 7.18
CA ALA A 321 6.05 -15.93 7.83
C ALA A 321 5.54 -14.88 6.83
N LEU A 322 4.44 -14.19 7.15
CA LEU A 322 3.97 -13.05 6.37
C LEU A 322 4.96 -11.86 6.48
N ASP A 323 5.35 -11.28 5.36
CA ASP A 323 6.14 -10.05 5.30
C ASP A 323 5.33 -8.81 5.71
N VAL A 324 4.02 -8.84 5.46
CA VAL A 324 3.05 -7.86 5.95
C VAL A 324 2.19 -8.55 6.99
N THR A 325 2.55 -8.44 8.27
CA THR A 325 1.75 -9.05 9.34
C THR A 325 0.51 -8.24 9.66
N SER A 326 -0.50 -8.87 10.26
CA SER A 326 -1.70 -8.19 10.74
C SER A 326 -1.38 -7.06 11.72
N GLU A 327 -0.38 -7.24 12.59
CA GLU A 327 0.08 -6.22 13.54
C GLU A 327 0.69 -5.02 12.83
N GLN A 328 1.50 -5.24 11.79
CA GLN A 328 2.05 -4.14 10.98
C GLN A 328 0.93 -3.38 10.26
N ALA A 329 -0.06 -4.08 9.74
CA ALA A 329 -1.23 -3.47 9.12
C ALA A 329 -2.04 -2.62 10.12
N LEU A 330 -2.21 -3.10 11.36
CA LEU A 330 -2.84 -2.33 12.44
C LEU A 330 -2.02 -1.08 12.80
N ARG A 331 -0.68 -1.18 12.85
CA ARG A 331 0.20 -0.01 13.10
C ARG A 331 0.04 1.05 12.01
N THR A 332 -0.01 0.63 10.75
CA THR A 332 -0.24 1.55 9.63
C THR A 332 -1.61 2.21 9.74
N MET A 333 -2.65 1.44 10.03
CA MET A 333 -4.00 1.97 10.23
C MET A 333 -4.07 2.95 11.40
N ARG A 334 -3.45 2.60 12.54
CA ARG A 334 -3.33 3.49 13.71
C ARG A 334 -2.66 4.81 13.35
N ALA A 335 -1.55 4.77 12.64
CA ALA A 335 -0.84 5.98 12.22
C ALA A 335 -1.68 6.87 11.30
N VAL A 336 -2.43 6.29 10.36
CA VAL A 336 -3.38 7.02 9.50
C VAL A 336 -4.46 7.69 10.34
N MET A 337 -5.06 6.99 11.29
CA MET A 337 -6.09 7.55 12.17
C MET A 337 -5.54 8.64 13.09
N LEU A 338 -4.33 8.48 13.63
CA LEU A 338 -3.64 9.52 14.40
C LEU A 338 -3.33 10.75 13.53
N ALA A 339 -2.95 10.58 12.27
CA ALA A 339 -2.74 11.68 11.34
C ALA A 339 -4.04 12.45 11.08
N HIS A 340 -5.17 11.78 10.89
CA HIS A 340 -6.48 12.42 10.78
C HIS A 340 -6.85 13.16 12.06
N LYS A 341 -6.63 12.58 13.23
CA LYS A 341 -6.86 13.21 14.54
C LYS A 341 -6.01 14.48 14.68
N SER A 342 -4.71 14.38 14.39
CA SER A 342 -3.77 15.51 14.43
C SER A 342 -4.22 16.67 13.53
N SER A 343 -4.62 16.36 12.30
CA SER A 343 -5.11 17.36 11.33
C SER A 343 -6.39 18.04 11.80
N ARG A 344 -7.37 17.27 12.29
CA ARG A 344 -8.65 17.78 12.80
C ARG A 344 -8.47 18.66 14.03
N GLU A 345 -7.64 18.21 14.98
CA GLU A 345 -7.39 18.90 16.23
C GLU A 345 -6.31 19.98 16.13
N ARG A 346 -5.59 20.06 14.99
CA ARG A 346 -4.50 21.03 14.73
C ARG A 346 -3.41 21.00 15.79
N ARG A 347 -3.01 19.82 16.22
CA ARG A 347 -1.95 19.59 17.21
C ARG A 347 -1.16 18.33 16.93
N THR A 348 -0.01 18.23 17.55
CA THR A 348 0.73 16.97 17.64
C THR A 348 -0.04 15.99 18.54
N VAL A 349 -0.11 14.72 18.13
CA VAL A 349 -0.70 13.61 18.89
C VAL A 349 0.38 12.59 19.21
N GLU A 350 0.36 12.05 20.42
CA GLU A 350 1.30 11.00 20.83
C GLU A 350 0.86 9.64 20.26
N TRP A 351 1.82 8.75 19.99
CA TRP A 351 1.53 7.41 19.45
C TRP A 351 0.56 6.60 20.31
N GLY A 352 0.62 6.75 21.63
CA GLY A 352 -0.23 6.06 22.60
C GLY A 352 -1.66 6.61 22.75
N GLU A 353 -2.00 7.76 22.12
CA GLU A 353 -3.33 8.33 22.24
C GLU A 353 -4.41 7.43 21.62
N ALA A 354 -5.61 7.48 22.22
CA ALA A 354 -6.77 6.79 21.67
C ALA A 354 -7.15 7.41 20.29
N VAL A 355 -7.53 6.55 19.37
CA VAL A 355 -8.12 6.91 18.08
C VAL A 355 -9.53 6.33 17.99
N GLU A 356 -10.44 7.10 17.44
CA GLU A 356 -11.84 6.72 17.25
C GLU A 356 -12.02 5.95 15.95
#